data_befe9182d681a8d172c1e123da616c26
#
_entry.id   befe9182d681a8d172c1e123da616c26
#
_cell.length_a   1.000
_cell.length_b   1.000
_cell.length_c   1.000
_cell.angle_alpha   90.00
_cell.angle_beta   90.00
_cell.angle_gamma   90.00
#
_symmetry.space_group_name_H-M   'P 1'
#
loop_
_entity.id
_entity.type
_entity.pdbx_description
1 polymer ?
#
loop_
_entity_poly.entity_id
_entity_poly.type
_entity_poly.pdbx_seq_one_letter_code
_entity_poly.pdbx_strand_id
1 'polypeptide(L)'
;MSKRLFTSESVTEGHPDKIADAISDAVLDSLLAQDIKSRVAVETLITTGQVHVAGEVTTNGYADVNTIVRDTVLNIGYDSSAKGFDGNSCGVSISIGQQSQDIAQGVDDAYEHRVASGADPLDLQGAGDQGLMFGYACDDTKELMPLPIWLAHALAQQLSTVRKSGQLDYLRPDGKTQVTIEYDGDRAIALNTVVISSQHSEDVDVVKRLTPEVTEFVIEPILAMIDLPRNDLKVLINPTGRFVIGGPMGDAGLTGRKIIVDTYGGMARHGGGAFSGKDPSKVDRSAAYAMRWVAKNVVAAGLARRCEVQVAYAIGKAQPVGLFVETFGTETVPVSQIQEAVMTTFDLRPAAIIRDLDLLRPIYKLTSAYGHFGRELPQFAWERTDRVSALQSAIK
;
A
#
# COMPACT_ATOMS: atom_id res chain seq x y z
N MET A 1 -9.02 29.94 -11.97
CA MET A 1 -9.40 28.83 -11.09
C MET A 1 -8.79 29.09 -9.72
N SER A 2 -9.40 28.62 -8.63
CA SER A 2 -8.87 28.90 -7.29
C SER A 2 -7.70 27.96 -6.99
N LYS A 3 -6.57 28.51 -6.60
CA LYS A 3 -5.44 27.75 -6.06
C LYS A 3 -5.87 27.01 -4.79
N ARG A 4 -5.44 25.74 -4.68
CA ARG A 4 -5.74 24.89 -3.52
C ARG A 4 -4.49 24.16 -3.05
N LEU A 5 -4.41 23.91 -1.76
CA LEU A 5 -3.37 23.07 -1.17
C LEU A 5 -3.90 21.65 -0.99
N PHE A 6 -3.08 20.67 -1.36
CA PHE A 6 -3.36 19.27 -1.11
C PHE A 6 -2.16 18.61 -0.42
N THR A 7 -2.45 17.83 0.61
CA THR A 7 -1.43 17.26 1.49
C THR A 7 -1.59 15.75 1.55
N SER A 8 -0.46 15.03 1.44
CA SER A 8 -0.36 13.61 1.73
C SER A 8 0.76 13.35 2.72
N GLU A 9 0.65 12.25 3.45
CA GLU A 9 1.69 11.79 4.39
C GLU A 9 2.15 10.38 4.06
N SER A 10 3.36 10.04 4.50
CA SER A 10 3.88 8.69 4.54
C SER A 10 4.64 8.44 5.82
N VAL A 11 4.97 7.18 6.07
CA VAL A 11 5.72 6.76 7.25
C VAL A 11 6.83 5.78 6.85
N THR A 12 7.87 5.70 7.67
CA THR A 12 8.96 4.73 7.46
C THR A 12 8.52 3.31 7.82
N GLU A 13 9.31 2.33 7.41
CA GLU A 13 9.12 0.91 7.77
C GLU A 13 9.13 0.66 9.29
N GLY A 14 9.75 1.55 10.07
CA GLY A 14 9.84 1.48 11.54
C GLY A 14 8.69 2.15 12.29
N HIS A 15 7.72 2.72 11.59
CA HIS A 15 6.48 3.17 12.22
C HIS A 15 5.70 1.96 12.78
N PRO A 16 5.12 2.01 13.99
CA PRO A 16 4.49 0.85 14.63
C PRO A 16 3.45 0.13 13.76
N ASP A 17 2.57 0.87 13.08
CA ASP A 17 1.58 0.27 12.18
C ASP A 17 2.25 -0.44 10.98
N LYS A 18 3.36 0.07 10.46
CA LYS A 18 4.06 -0.56 9.32
C LYS A 18 4.91 -1.76 9.74
N ILE A 19 5.39 -1.79 10.98
CA ILE A 19 5.98 -3.02 11.55
C ILE A 19 4.91 -4.11 11.63
N ALA A 20 3.70 -3.76 12.08
CA ALA A 20 2.59 -4.70 12.15
C ALA A 20 2.21 -5.24 10.76
N ASP A 21 2.12 -4.36 9.75
CA ASP A 21 1.88 -4.75 8.36
C ASP A 21 2.98 -5.68 7.84
N ALA A 22 4.25 -5.35 8.10
CA ALA A 22 5.40 -6.14 7.65
C ALA A 22 5.44 -7.54 8.28
N ILE A 23 5.06 -7.68 9.55
CA ILE A 23 4.97 -8.97 10.23
C ILE A 23 3.84 -9.80 9.61
N SER A 24 2.65 -9.23 9.44
CA SER A 24 1.49 -9.92 8.90
C SER A 24 1.74 -10.40 7.46
N ASP A 25 2.35 -9.57 6.62
CA ASP A 25 2.71 -9.95 5.25
C ASP A 25 3.90 -10.95 5.20
N ALA A 26 4.82 -10.91 6.16
CA ALA A 26 5.88 -11.92 6.25
C ALA A 26 5.34 -13.31 6.61
N VAL A 27 4.32 -13.38 7.47
CA VAL A 27 3.62 -14.64 7.77
C VAL A 27 2.91 -15.15 6.51
N LEU A 28 2.19 -14.28 5.80
CA LEU A 28 1.53 -14.62 4.52
C LEU A 28 2.54 -15.18 3.51
N ASP A 29 3.64 -14.47 3.27
CA ASP A 29 4.66 -14.87 2.29
C ASP A 29 5.30 -16.22 2.67
N SER A 30 5.56 -16.47 3.95
CA SER A 30 6.10 -17.74 4.45
C SER A 30 5.18 -18.93 4.15
N LEU A 31 3.87 -18.73 4.23
CA LEU A 31 2.88 -19.77 3.95
C LEU A 31 2.66 -19.96 2.46
N LEU A 32 2.54 -18.90 1.67
CA LEU A 32 2.38 -18.99 0.21
C LEU A 32 3.58 -19.64 -0.48
N ALA A 33 4.78 -19.44 0.05
CA ALA A 33 5.99 -20.10 -0.46
C ALA A 33 5.94 -21.62 -0.36
N GLN A 34 5.16 -22.19 0.57
CA GLN A 34 5.03 -23.61 0.83
C GLN A 34 3.73 -24.20 0.26
N ASP A 35 2.64 -23.43 0.32
CA ASP A 35 1.32 -23.83 -0.16
C ASP A 35 0.63 -22.62 -0.80
N ILE A 36 0.60 -22.58 -2.12
CA ILE A 36 -0.06 -21.51 -2.89
C ILE A 36 -1.57 -21.42 -2.67
N LYS A 37 -2.17 -22.46 -2.07
CA LYS A 37 -3.60 -22.50 -1.70
C LYS A 37 -3.86 -22.01 -0.28
N SER A 38 -2.85 -21.54 0.44
CA SER A 38 -3.00 -21.02 1.79
C SER A 38 -4.07 -19.92 1.84
N ARG A 39 -4.99 -20.06 2.80
CA ARG A 39 -5.95 -19.01 3.16
C ARG A 39 -5.44 -18.35 4.42
N VAL A 40 -5.19 -17.07 4.37
CA VAL A 40 -4.52 -16.30 5.43
C VAL A 40 -5.25 -15.00 5.66
N ALA A 41 -5.59 -14.75 6.91
CA ALA A 41 -6.07 -13.49 7.43
C ALA A 41 -5.39 -13.27 8.78
N VAL A 42 -4.22 -12.63 8.78
CA VAL A 42 -3.37 -12.44 9.96
C VAL A 42 -3.19 -10.96 10.25
N GLU A 43 -3.49 -10.58 11.48
CA GLU A 43 -3.33 -9.24 11.99
C GLU A 43 -2.31 -9.24 13.13
N THR A 44 -1.58 -8.14 13.26
CA THR A 44 -0.54 -7.97 14.26
C THR A 44 -0.82 -6.70 15.06
N LEU A 45 -0.75 -6.81 16.37
CA LEU A 45 -0.66 -5.68 17.30
C LEU A 45 0.75 -5.64 17.86
N ILE A 46 1.37 -4.46 17.84
CA ILE A 46 2.69 -4.22 18.45
C ILE A 46 2.62 -3.05 19.41
N THR A 47 3.21 -3.18 20.56
CA THR A 47 3.27 -2.14 21.61
C THR A 47 4.55 -2.30 22.41
N THR A 48 4.73 -1.53 23.49
CA THR A 48 5.93 -1.59 24.34
C THR A 48 6.27 -3.02 24.74
N GLY A 49 7.39 -3.53 24.24
CA GLY A 49 7.95 -4.84 24.61
C GLY A 49 7.16 -6.07 24.13
N GLN A 50 6.06 -5.90 23.38
CA GLN A 50 5.15 -6.99 23.04
C GLN A 50 4.67 -6.93 21.58
N VAL A 51 4.63 -8.10 20.94
CA VAL A 51 3.94 -8.36 19.66
C VAL A 51 2.88 -9.43 19.88
N HIS A 52 1.67 -9.18 19.40
CA HIS A 52 0.58 -10.15 19.37
C HIS A 52 0.14 -10.38 17.92
N VAL A 53 0.21 -11.63 17.47
CA VAL A 53 -0.21 -12.05 16.13
C VAL A 53 -1.48 -12.89 16.25
N ALA A 54 -2.55 -12.46 15.62
CA ALA A 54 -3.86 -13.11 15.68
C ALA A 54 -4.45 -13.28 14.28
N GLY A 55 -5.44 -14.16 14.15
CA GLY A 55 -6.17 -14.35 12.90
C GLY A 55 -6.49 -15.80 12.59
N GLU A 56 -6.79 -16.06 11.32
CA GLU A 56 -7.19 -17.37 10.82
C GLU A 56 -6.30 -17.81 9.66
N VAL A 57 -5.86 -19.07 9.70
CA VAL A 57 -5.01 -19.67 8.67
C VAL A 57 -5.51 -21.08 8.35
N THR A 58 -5.66 -21.37 7.05
CA THR A 58 -5.85 -22.73 6.53
C THR A 58 -4.78 -23.01 5.50
N THR A 59 -3.88 -23.95 5.78
CA THR A 59 -2.69 -24.23 4.97
C THR A 59 -2.18 -25.66 5.22
N ASN A 60 -1.43 -26.19 4.27
CA ASN A 60 -0.58 -27.38 4.46
C ASN A 60 0.87 -27.01 4.83
N GLY A 61 1.21 -25.72 4.84
CA GLY A 61 2.51 -25.20 5.23
C GLY A 61 2.63 -24.96 6.74
N TYR A 62 3.83 -24.57 7.16
CA TYR A 62 4.13 -24.16 8.53
C TYR A 62 4.88 -22.84 8.55
N ALA A 63 4.47 -21.91 9.39
CA ALA A 63 5.18 -20.66 9.63
C ALA A 63 5.66 -20.61 11.09
N ASP A 64 6.97 -20.47 11.29
CA ASP A 64 7.52 -20.12 12.61
C ASP A 64 7.29 -18.63 12.86
N VAL A 65 6.09 -18.31 13.32
CA VAL A 65 5.65 -16.92 13.56
C VAL A 65 6.57 -16.20 14.54
N ASN A 66 7.12 -16.91 15.56
CA ASN A 66 8.02 -16.30 16.52
C ASN A 66 9.31 -15.80 15.84
N THR A 67 9.94 -16.65 15.03
CA THR A 67 11.14 -16.28 14.25
C THR A 67 10.81 -15.18 13.24
N ILE A 68 9.69 -15.28 12.52
CA ILE A 68 9.26 -14.26 11.52
C ILE A 68 9.10 -12.88 12.16
N VAL A 69 8.48 -12.80 13.34
CA VAL A 69 8.33 -11.55 14.09
C VAL A 69 9.70 -10.96 14.43
N ARG A 70 10.59 -11.75 15.04
CA ARG A 70 11.91 -11.28 15.46
C ARG A 70 12.75 -10.80 14.29
N ASP A 71 12.84 -11.59 13.24
CA ASP A 71 13.61 -11.25 12.04
C ASP A 71 13.07 -10.00 11.35
N THR A 72 11.75 -9.83 11.32
CA THR A 72 11.15 -8.63 10.73
C THR A 72 11.51 -7.39 11.54
N VAL A 73 11.37 -7.44 12.85
CA VAL A 73 11.70 -6.33 13.76
C VAL A 73 13.18 -5.97 13.70
N LEU A 74 14.06 -6.99 13.72
CA LEU A 74 15.51 -6.79 13.64
C LEU A 74 15.93 -6.20 12.28
N ASN A 75 15.38 -6.69 11.18
CA ASN A 75 15.67 -6.18 9.83
C ASN A 75 15.22 -4.73 9.61
N ILE A 76 14.18 -4.29 10.31
CA ILE A 76 13.76 -2.89 10.35
C ILE A 76 14.78 -2.04 11.12
N GLY A 77 15.47 -2.61 12.11
CA GLY A 77 16.52 -1.94 12.86
C GLY A 77 16.21 -1.74 14.34
N TYR A 78 15.18 -2.39 14.88
CA TYR A 78 14.90 -2.45 16.32
C TYR A 78 15.64 -3.65 16.93
N ASP A 79 16.93 -3.46 17.19
CA ASP A 79 17.89 -4.48 17.66
C ASP A 79 18.40 -4.24 19.08
N SER A 80 17.84 -3.23 19.75
CA SER A 80 18.25 -2.83 21.11
C SER A 80 17.15 -2.06 21.83
N SER A 81 17.01 -2.33 23.13
CA SER A 81 16.11 -1.56 24.01
C SER A 81 16.43 -0.05 24.03
N ALA A 82 17.67 0.34 23.75
CA ALA A 82 18.05 1.76 23.60
C ALA A 82 17.36 2.47 22.41
N LYS A 83 16.82 1.70 21.47
CA LYS A 83 16.01 2.22 20.34
C LYS A 83 14.50 2.23 20.65
N GLY A 84 14.11 1.82 21.86
CA GLY A 84 12.73 1.75 22.32
C GLY A 84 12.04 0.41 22.06
N PHE A 85 12.65 -0.49 21.27
CA PHE A 85 12.16 -1.84 21.02
C PHE A 85 13.31 -2.77 20.62
N ASP A 86 13.20 -4.06 20.94
CA ASP A 86 14.25 -5.03 20.62
C ASP A 86 13.64 -6.37 20.18
N GLY A 87 13.86 -6.73 18.94
CA GLY A 87 13.40 -7.98 18.34
C GLY A 87 13.97 -9.24 19.01
N ASN A 88 15.16 -9.13 19.64
CA ASN A 88 15.75 -10.28 20.35
C ASN A 88 15.00 -10.64 21.65
N SER A 89 14.43 -9.63 22.32
CA SER A 89 13.90 -9.78 23.68
C SER A 89 12.41 -9.49 23.84
N CYS A 90 11.73 -8.97 22.80
CA CYS A 90 10.29 -8.71 22.88
C CYS A 90 9.48 -9.98 23.15
N GLY A 91 8.38 -9.83 23.88
CA GLY A 91 7.37 -10.88 24.03
C GLY A 91 6.65 -11.11 22.70
N VAL A 92 6.36 -12.37 22.35
CA VAL A 92 5.57 -12.73 21.18
C VAL A 92 4.42 -13.63 21.64
N SER A 93 3.19 -13.19 21.38
CA SER A 93 1.97 -13.97 21.62
C SER A 93 1.32 -14.32 20.28
N ILE A 94 0.80 -15.54 20.16
CA ILE A 94 0.21 -16.05 18.93
C ILE A 94 -1.17 -16.61 19.25
N SER A 95 -2.21 -16.11 18.51
CA SER A 95 -3.60 -16.56 18.61
C SER A 95 -4.15 -16.77 17.20
N ILE A 96 -3.70 -17.84 16.54
CA ILE A 96 -4.10 -18.17 15.17
C ILE A 96 -5.01 -19.39 15.20
N GLY A 97 -6.23 -19.25 14.68
CA GLY A 97 -7.22 -20.31 14.50
C GLY A 97 -7.30 -20.80 13.04
N GLN A 98 -8.28 -21.67 12.78
CA GLN A 98 -8.63 -22.07 11.42
C GLN A 98 -9.73 -21.18 10.87
N GLN A 99 -9.75 -20.98 9.54
CA GLN A 99 -10.83 -20.24 8.87
C GLN A 99 -12.18 -20.96 9.06
N SER A 100 -13.25 -20.17 9.22
CA SER A 100 -14.62 -20.68 9.28
C SER A 100 -14.98 -21.45 8.02
N GLN A 101 -15.61 -22.63 8.20
CA GLN A 101 -16.08 -23.45 7.09
C GLN A 101 -17.19 -22.76 6.28
N ASP A 102 -18.02 -21.93 6.93
CA ASP A 102 -19.09 -21.19 6.26
C ASP A 102 -18.55 -20.15 5.29
N ILE A 103 -17.44 -19.49 5.64
CA ILE A 103 -16.74 -18.55 4.76
C ILE A 103 -16.06 -19.31 3.62
N ALA A 104 -15.37 -20.41 3.92
CA ALA A 104 -14.67 -21.23 2.93
C ALA A 104 -15.62 -21.73 1.82
N GLN A 105 -16.84 -22.14 2.16
CA GLN A 105 -17.83 -22.62 1.18
C GLN A 105 -18.12 -21.59 0.08
N GLY A 106 -18.30 -20.31 0.43
CA GLY A 106 -18.60 -19.25 -0.54
C GLY A 106 -17.40 -18.87 -1.42
N VAL A 107 -16.17 -19.06 -0.91
CA VAL A 107 -14.93 -18.79 -1.65
C VAL A 107 -14.60 -19.93 -2.61
N ASP A 108 -14.75 -21.17 -2.17
CA ASP A 108 -14.31 -22.36 -2.92
C ASP A 108 -15.35 -22.86 -3.93
N ASP A 109 -16.63 -22.47 -3.79
CA ASP A 109 -17.74 -22.83 -4.68
C ASP A 109 -18.71 -21.65 -4.82
N ALA A 110 -18.42 -20.76 -5.78
CA ALA A 110 -19.21 -19.55 -6.00
C ALA A 110 -20.66 -19.83 -6.43
N TYR A 111 -21.51 -18.85 -6.19
CA TYR A 111 -22.94 -18.90 -6.53
C TYR A 111 -23.15 -19.26 -8.01
N GLU A 112 -22.42 -18.65 -8.93
CA GLU A 112 -22.49 -18.88 -10.37
C GLU A 112 -22.20 -20.34 -10.71
N HIS A 113 -21.20 -20.95 -10.09
CA HIS A 113 -20.87 -22.37 -10.30
C HIS A 113 -21.94 -23.31 -9.75
N ARG A 114 -22.55 -22.96 -8.63
CA ARG A 114 -23.62 -23.77 -8.00
C ARG A 114 -24.96 -23.79 -8.77
N VAL A 115 -25.26 -22.69 -9.50
CA VAL A 115 -26.55 -22.52 -10.16
C VAL A 115 -26.52 -22.75 -11.67
N ALA A 116 -25.37 -22.74 -12.32
CA ALA A 116 -25.21 -22.89 -13.76
C ALA A 116 -24.49 -24.20 -14.11
N SER A 117 -25.10 -25.05 -14.92
CA SER A 117 -24.45 -26.23 -15.51
C SER A 117 -23.46 -25.76 -16.60
N GLY A 118 -22.16 -26.13 -16.50
CA GLY A 118 -21.15 -25.82 -17.50
C GLY A 118 -20.50 -24.45 -17.31
N ALA A 119 -20.39 -23.97 -16.07
CA ALA A 119 -19.71 -22.72 -15.71
C ALA A 119 -18.24 -22.73 -16.14
N ASP A 120 -17.73 -21.55 -16.51
CA ASP A 120 -16.31 -21.30 -16.74
C ASP A 120 -15.52 -21.66 -15.45
N PRO A 121 -14.35 -22.33 -15.54
CA PRO A 121 -13.50 -22.58 -14.37
C PRO A 121 -13.17 -21.35 -13.54
N LEU A 122 -13.18 -20.16 -14.13
CA LEU A 122 -12.98 -18.88 -13.42
C LEU A 122 -14.21 -18.44 -12.60
N ASP A 123 -15.37 -19.05 -12.80
CA ASP A 123 -16.56 -18.85 -11.97
C ASP A 123 -16.58 -19.75 -10.72
N LEU A 124 -15.57 -20.62 -10.53
CA LEU A 124 -15.50 -21.50 -9.36
C LEU A 124 -15.23 -20.70 -8.07
N GLN A 125 -14.33 -19.72 -8.12
CA GLN A 125 -13.95 -18.94 -6.96
C GLN A 125 -14.82 -17.70 -6.81
N GLY A 126 -15.57 -17.62 -5.71
CA GLY A 126 -16.31 -16.44 -5.31
C GLY A 126 -15.46 -15.41 -4.53
N ALA A 127 -15.98 -14.20 -4.41
CA ALA A 127 -15.41 -13.21 -3.52
C ALA A 127 -15.49 -13.67 -2.06
N GLY A 128 -14.38 -13.52 -1.31
CA GLY A 128 -14.30 -13.95 0.09
C GLY A 128 -15.10 -13.08 1.06
N ASP A 129 -15.52 -11.90 0.62
CA ASP A 129 -16.38 -10.98 1.37
C ASP A 129 -17.15 -10.08 0.41
N GLN A 130 -18.16 -9.40 0.93
CA GLN A 130 -18.75 -8.24 0.27
C GLN A 130 -17.81 -7.03 0.44
N GLY A 131 -17.84 -6.10 -0.52
CA GLY A 131 -17.06 -4.87 -0.38
C GLY A 131 -16.99 -4.08 -1.67
N LEU A 132 -16.38 -2.91 -1.55
CA LEU A 132 -16.09 -2.04 -2.68
C LEU A 132 -14.62 -1.61 -2.62
N MET A 133 -13.95 -1.61 -3.77
CA MET A 133 -12.54 -1.28 -3.89
C MET A 133 -12.34 -0.21 -4.95
N PHE A 134 -11.35 0.64 -4.74
CA PHE A 134 -11.02 1.72 -5.65
C PHE A 134 -9.61 1.55 -6.21
N GLY A 135 -9.44 1.96 -7.46
CA GLY A 135 -8.16 2.21 -8.08
C GLY A 135 -8.11 3.64 -8.60
N TYR A 136 -6.91 4.19 -8.67
CA TYR A 136 -6.67 5.54 -9.16
C TYR A 136 -5.37 5.64 -9.93
N ALA A 137 -5.36 6.52 -10.92
CA ALA A 137 -4.15 6.97 -11.62
C ALA A 137 -4.33 8.42 -12.09
N CYS A 138 -3.23 9.13 -12.20
CA CYS A 138 -3.19 10.48 -12.76
C CYS A 138 -1.81 10.76 -13.40
N ASP A 139 -1.75 11.77 -14.26
CA ASP A 139 -0.56 12.15 -14.99
C ASP A 139 0.39 13.11 -14.22
N ASP A 140 0.33 13.13 -12.89
CA ASP A 140 1.19 13.97 -12.04
C ASP A 140 2.65 13.47 -12.03
N THR A 141 2.88 12.15 -12.13
CA THR A 141 4.20 11.51 -12.13
C THR A 141 4.31 10.48 -13.25
N LYS A 142 5.52 10.06 -13.58
CA LYS A 142 5.76 9.03 -14.61
C LYS A 142 5.18 7.66 -14.22
N GLU A 143 5.08 7.38 -12.92
CA GLU A 143 4.45 6.18 -12.38
C GLU A 143 2.92 6.26 -12.39
N LEU A 144 2.36 7.39 -12.85
CA LEU A 144 0.94 7.72 -12.86
C LEU A 144 0.32 7.71 -11.46
N MET A 145 1.03 8.32 -10.50
CA MET A 145 0.61 8.49 -9.11
C MET A 145 0.39 9.97 -8.78
N PRO A 146 -0.47 10.27 -7.79
CA PRO A 146 -0.55 11.63 -7.25
C PRO A 146 0.79 12.09 -6.67
N LEU A 147 1.22 13.27 -7.06
CA LEU A 147 2.53 13.80 -6.67
C LEU A 147 2.73 13.93 -5.15
N PRO A 148 1.74 14.36 -4.33
CA PRO A 148 1.96 14.51 -2.89
C PRO A 148 2.32 13.20 -2.19
N ILE A 149 1.61 12.11 -2.49
CA ILE A 149 1.90 10.80 -1.88
C ILE A 149 3.18 10.19 -2.44
N TRP A 150 3.45 10.36 -3.73
CA TRP A 150 4.68 9.87 -4.36
C TRP A 150 5.91 10.52 -3.68
N LEU A 151 5.90 11.85 -3.48
CA LEU A 151 6.97 12.54 -2.77
C LEU A 151 7.07 12.14 -1.30
N ALA A 152 5.94 11.99 -0.61
CA ALA A 152 5.95 11.57 0.79
C ALA A 152 6.57 10.18 0.94
N HIS A 153 6.26 9.22 0.05
CA HIS A 153 6.90 7.91 0.03
C HIS A 153 8.39 7.97 -0.27
N ALA A 154 8.78 8.76 -1.28
CA ALA A 154 10.19 8.91 -1.66
C ALA A 154 11.03 9.48 -0.49
N LEU A 155 10.52 10.49 0.22
CA LEU A 155 11.16 11.05 1.41
C LEU A 155 11.25 10.03 2.56
N ALA A 156 10.20 9.27 2.83
CA ALA A 156 10.19 8.24 3.87
C ALA A 156 11.18 7.10 3.56
N GLN A 157 11.24 6.69 2.30
CA GLN A 157 12.19 5.68 1.84
C GLN A 157 13.64 6.18 1.93
N GLN A 158 13.90 7.44 1.51
CA GLN A 158 15.24 8.04 1.60
C GLN A 158 15.69 8.18 3.05
N LEU A 159 14.78 8.56 3.96
CA LEU A 159 15.06 8.62 5.40
C LEU A 159 15.52 7.25 5.95
N SER A 160 14.87 6.17 5.55
CA SER A 160 15.29 4.81 5.92
C SER A 160 16.59 4.39 5.25
N THR A 161 16.84 4.83 4.02
CA THR A 161 18.06 4.52 3.27
C THR A 161 19.28 5.12 3.94
N VAL A 162 19.27 6.41 4.28
CA VAL A 162 20.41 7.08 4.95
C VAL A 162 20.65 6.53 6.36
N ARG A 163 19.60 6.10 7.06
CA ARG A 163 19.72 5.42 8.35
C ARG A 163 20.38 4.04 8.19
N LYS A 164 19.87 3.19 7.29
CA LYS A 164 20.38 1.83 7.11
C LYS A 164 21.78 1.76 6.53
N SER A 165 22.16 2.73 5.70
CA SER A 165 23.54 2.85 5.19
C SER A 165 24.54 3.31 6.24
N GLY A 166 24.09 3.80 7.40
CA GLY A 166 24.94 4.39 8.43
C GLY A 166 25.39 5.82 8.12
N GLN A 167 24.88 6.44 7.06
CA GLN A 167 25.20 7.83 6.71
C GLN A 167 24.71 8.80 7.79
N LEU A 168 23.51 8.54 8.32
CA LEU A 168 22.93 9.23 9.49
C LEU A 168 22.69 8.21 10.60
N ASP A 169 23.75 7.78 11.26
CA ASP A 169 23.79 6.68 12.23
C ASP A 169 22.98 6.91 13.52
N TYR A 170 22.70 8.17 13.81
CA TYR A 170 21.90 8.60 14.95
C TYR A 170 20.38 8.49 14.71
N LEU A 171 19.93 8.32 13.46
CA LEU A 171 18.50 8.11 13.17
C LEU A 171 18.02 6.77 13.71
N ARG A 172 16.79 6.76 14.19
CA ARG A 172 16.07 5.58 14.65
C ARG A 172 15.02 5.16 13.61
N PRO A 173 14.44 3.95 13.72
CA PRO A 173 13.59 3.44 12.64
C PRO A 173 12.27 4.19 12.43
N ASP A 174 11.69 4.81 13.47
CA ASP A 174 10.40 5.50 13.36
C ASP A 174 10.54 6.88 12.70
N GLY A 175 9.64 7.17 11.78
CA GLY A 175 9.60 8.47 11.12
C GLY A 175 8.34 8.66 10.28
N LYS A 176 8.00 9.94 10.06
CA LYS A 176 6.88 10.38 9.23
C LYS A 176 7.33 11.47 8.28
N THR A 177 6.70 11.49 7.12
CA THR A 177 6.89 12.55 6.12
C THR A 177 5.53 13.07 5.68
N GLN A 178 5.44 14.36 5.39
CA GLN A 178 4.22 14.98 4.87
C GLN A 178 4.61 16.00 3.80
N VAL A 179 3.86 16.02 2.72
CA VAL A 179 4.10 16.91 1.57
C VAL A 179 2.82 17.63 1.22
N THR A 180 2.91 18.96 1.09
CA THR A 180 1.81 19.80 0.62
C THR A 180 2.17 20.41 -0.73
N ILE A 181 1.35 20.17 -1.72
CA ILE A 181 1.46 20.70 -3.09
C ILE A 181 0.37 21.74 -3.31
N GLU A 182 0.73 22.84 -3.98
CA GLU A 182 -0.23 23.81 -4.50
C GLU A 182 -0.68 23.39 -5.89
N TYR A 183 -1.99 23.37 -6.11
CA TYR A 183 -2.63 23.04 -7.39
C TYR A 183 -3.39 24.24 -7.93
N ASP A 184 -3.37 24.43 -9.26
CA ASP A 184 -4.35 25.22 -9.99
C ASP A 184 -5.23 24.28 -10.81
N GLY A 185 -6.50 24.18 -10.40
CA GLY A 185 -7.38 23.12 -10.91
C GLY A 185 -6.86 21.74 -10.54
N ASP A 186 -6.48 20.98 -11.53
CA ASP A 186 -5.91 19.60 -11.41
C ASP A 186 -4.40 19.54 -11.66
N ARG A 187 -3.72 20.66 -11.86
CA ARG A 187 -2.28 20.73 -12.13
C ARG A 187 -1.51 21.16 -10.91
N ALA A 188 -0.50 20.38 -10.55
CA ALA A 188 0.49 20.75 -9.55
C ALA A 188 1.31 21.95 -10.05
N ILE A 189 1.40 23.02 -9.28
CA ILE A 189 2.07 24.27 -9.70
C ILE A 189 3.20 24.69 -8.79
N ALA A 190 3.23 24.27 -7.53
CA ALA A 190 4.33 24.57 -6.61
C ALA A 190 4.39 23.57 -5.45
N LEU A 191 5.59 23.34 -4.93
CA LEU A 191 5.81 22.66 -3.66
C LEU A 191 5.71 23.70 -2.53
N ASN A 192 4.76 23.49 -1.62
CA ASN A 192 4.46 24.44 -0.56
C ASN A 192 5.12 24.09 0.78
N THR A 193 4.97 22.84 1.24
CA THR A 193 5.48 22.44 2.57
C THR A 193 5.99 21.00 2.54
N VAL A 194 7.13 20.78 3.20
CA VAL A 194 7.66 19.45 3.55
C VAL A 194 7.81 19.38 5.06
N VAL A 195 7.23 18.34 5.66
CA VAL A 195 7.41 18.04 7.10
C VAL A 195 8.08 16.69 7.23
N ILE A 196 9.12 16.59 8.04
CA ILE A 196 9.75 15.33 8.44
C ILE A 196 9.80 15.26 9.96
N SER A 197 9.28 14.16 10.51
CA SER A 197 9.46 13.80 11.91
C SER A 197 10.25 12.50 11.96
N SER A 198 11.47 12.54 12.50
CA SER A 198 12.36 11.38 12.58
C SER A 198 12.81 11.13 13.99
N GLN A 199 12.64 9.89 14.45
CA GLN A 199 13.20 9.43 15.72
C GLN A 199 14.73 9.45 15.64
N HIS A 200 15.39 9.88 16.71
CA HIS A 200 16.85 10.02 16.77
C HIS A 200 17.41 9.65 18.15
N SER A 201 18.74 9.47 18.23
CA SER A 201 19.44 9.27 19.49
C SER A 201 19.38 10.52 20.39
N GLU A 202 19.51 10.31 21.70
CA GLU A 202 19.32 11.38 22.70
C GLU A 202 20.37 12.51 22.63
N ASP A 203 21.56 12.18 22.17
CA ASP A 203 22.74 13.06 22.11
C ASP A 203 22.77 13.99 20.89
N VAL A 204 21.78 13.90 20.00
CA VAL A 204 21.72 14.69 18.75
C VAL A 204 21.07 16.05 18.95
N ASP A 205 21.78 17.10 18.57
CA ASP A 205 21.23 18.46 18.49
C ASP A 205 20.34 18.57 17.22
N VAL A 206 19.04 18.73 17.44
CA VAL A 206 18.06 18.79 16.35
C VAL A 206 18.31 19.99 15.41
N VAL A 207 18.68 21.13 15.95
CA VAL A 207 18.86 22.36 15.16
C VAL A 207 20.20 22.39 14.44
N LYS A 208 21.29 22.01 15.14
CA LYS A 208 22.64 22.14 14.62
C LYS A 208 23.12 20.97 13.78
N ARG A 209 22.54 19.77 13.98
CA ARG A 209 22.96 18.55 13.29
C ARG A 209 21.83 17.92 12.49
N LEU A 210 20.73 17.50 13.14
CA LEU A 210 19.68 16.74 12.48
C LEU A 210 19.03 17.53 11.33
N THR A 211 18.64 18.77 11.59
CA THR A 211 17.95 19.60 10.56
C THR A 211 18.81 19.80 9.31
N PRO A 212 20.07 20.28 9.37
CA PRO A 212 20.86 20.43 8.16
C PRO A 212 21.18 19.11 7.47
N GLU A 213 21.53 18.06 8.20
CA GLU A 213 21.87 16.76 7.60
C GLU A 213 20.66 16.07 6.95
N VAL A 214 19.47 16.10 7.55
CA VAL A 214 18.24 15.59 6.95
C VAL A 214 17.85 16.42 5.72
N THR A 215 18.06 17.73 5.74
CA THR A 215 17.84 18.56 4.55
C THR A 215 18.77 18.14 3.42
N GLU A 216 20.08 18.02 3.68
CA GLU A 216 21.10 17.69 2.68
C GLU A 216 20.95 16.26 2.12
N PHE A 217 20.74 15.25 2.99
CA PHE A 217 20.82 13.85 2.59
C PHE A 217 19.45 13.19 2.32
N VAL A 218 18.35 13.81 2.77
CA VAL A 218 17.00 13.26 2.56
C VAL A 218 16.18 14.17 1.65
N ILE A 219 16.07 15.47 1.95
CA ILE A 219 15.13 16.34 1.24
C ILE A 219 15.68 16.74 -0.14
N GLU A 220 16.87 17.30 -0.21
CA GLU A 220 17.40 17.83 -1.46
C GLU A 220 17.54 16.77 -2.58
N PRO A 221 18.01 15.52 -2.32
CA PRO A 221 18.09 14.51 -3.36
C PRO A 221 16.71 14.15 -3.97
N ILE A 222 15.67 14.12 -3.13
CA ILE A 222 14.32 13.82 -3.60
C ILE A 222 13.70 15.01 -4.34
N LEU A 223 13.88 16.22 -3.84
CA LEU A 223 13.37 17.42 -4.51
C LEU A 223 14.08 17.70 -5.84
N ALA A 224 15.30 17.21 -6.03
CA ALA A 224 15.99 17.29 -7.33
C ALA A 224 15.34 16.42 -8.42
N MET A 225 14.48 15.47 -8.04
CA MET A 225 13.76 14.58 -9.01
C MET A 225 12.51 15.23 -9.62
N ILE A 226 12.09 16.40 -9.12
CA ILE A 226 10.86 17.07 -9.56
C ILE A 226 11.18 18.47 -10.09
N ASP A 227 10.46 18.88 -11.13
CA ASP A 227 10.52 20.22 -11.71
C ASP A 227 9.28 21.04 -11.30
N LEU A 228 9.28 21.47 -10.04
CA LEU A 228 8.24 22.37 -9.50
C LEU A 228 8.85 23.57 -8.82
N PRO A 229 8.24 24.77 -8.98
CA PRO A 229 8.59 25.96 -8.20
C PRO A 229 8.53 25.68 -6.69
N ARG A 230 9.56 26.16 -5.96
CA ARG A 230 9.70 26.00 -4.51
C ARG A 230 10.22 27.25 -3.80
N ASN A 231 9.95 28.42 -4.38
CA ASN A 231 10.47 29.70 -3.88
C ASN A 231 9.99 30.01 -2.46
N ASP A 232 8.78 29.57 -2.09
CA ASP A 232 8.16 29.80 -0.78
C ASP A 232 8.07 28.49 0.03
N LEU A 233 8.93 27.50 -0.28
CA LEU A 233 8.92 26.20 0.38
C LEU A 233 9.18 26.35 1.88
N LYS A 234 8.28 25.79 2.68
CA LYS A 234 8.44 25.61 4.13
C LYS A 234 8.94 24.21 4.43
N VAL A 235 10.10 24.12 5.07
CA VAL A 235 10.66 22.85 5.54
C VAL A 235 10.58 22.82 7.07
N LEU A 236 9.91 21.81 7.61
CA LEU A 236 9.72 21.60 9.04
C LEU A 236 10.28 20.24 9.42
N ILE A 237 11.37 20.22 10.17
CA ILE A 237 12.03 18.98 10.63
C ILE A 237 11.92 18.91 12.13
N ASN A 238 11.33 17.85 12.66
CA ASN A 238 11.05 17.66 14.08
C ASN A 238 10.51 18.96 14.74
N PRO A 239 9.37 19.53 14.27
CA PRO A 239 8.91 20.84 14.74
C PRO A 239 8.59 20.88 16.24
N THR A 240 8.39 19.74 16.89
CA THR A 240 8.24 19.61 18.34
C THR A 240 9.59 19.62 19.07
N GLY A 241 10.71 19.60 18.32
CA GLY A 241 12.07 19.49 18.83
C GLY A 241 12.49 18.02 18.98
N ARG A 242 12.59 17.53 20.21
CA ARG A 242 13.11 16.20 20.52
C ARG A 242 12.13 15.08 20.14
N PHE A 243 12.62 14.04 19.43
CA PHE A 243 11.89 12.81 19.13
C PHE A 243 12.76 11.58 19.40
N VAL A 244 13.00 11.27 20.66
CA VAL A 244 13.83 10.14 21.11
C VAL A 244 12.97 8.92 21.41
N ILE A 245 11.84 9.11 22.12
CA ILE A 245 10.89 8.04 22.37
C ILE A 245 9.97 7.93 21.17
N GLY A 246 10.03 6.81 20.47
CA GLY A 246 9.25 6.51 19.27
C GLY A 246 9.13 5.01 19.06
N GLY A 247 8.62 4.61 17.88
CA GLY A 247 8.33 3.22 17.60
C GLY A 247 7.28 2.63 18.55
N PRO A 248 7.26 1.30 18.74
CA PRO A 248 6.26 0.62 19.60
C PRO A 248 6.25 1.05 21.07
N MET A 249 7.33 1.70 21.53
CA MET A 249 7.38 2.28 22.87
C MET A 249 6.62 3.60 22.95
N GLY A 250 6.57 4.36 21.85
CA GLY A 250 5.90 5.66 21.80
C GLY A 250 4.40 5.54 21.50
N ASP A 251 4.02 4.62 20.62
CA ASP A 251 2.63 4.38 20.19
C ASP A 251 2.44 2.93 19.77
N ALA A 252 1.24 2.39 20.00
CA ALA A 252 0.91 1.04 19.55
C ALA A 252 0.64 1.01 18.05
N GLY A 253 1.10 -0.06 17.39
CA GLY A 253 0.82 -0.34 15.99
C GLY A 253 -0.17 -1.48 15.80
N LEU A 254 -0.92 -1.42 14.72
CA LEU A 254 -1.87 -2.45 14.32
C LEU A 254 -1.89 -2.58 12.79
N THR A 255 -1.98 -3.81 12.30
CA THR A 255 -2.14 -4.09 10.86
C THR A 255 -3.34 -3.34 10.28
N GLY A 256 -3.15 -2.71 9.12
CA GLY A 256 -4.24 -2.06 8.39
C GLY A 256 -4.66 -0.68 8.91
N ARG A 257 -3.83 0.00 9.70
CA ARG A 257 -4.11 1.36 10.19
C ARG A 257 -3.50 2.48 9.33
N LYS A 258 -2.85 2.15 8.21
CA LYS A 258 -2.25 3.12 7.28
C LYS A 258 -2.79 2.98 5.85
N ILE A 259 -4.08 2.63 5.72
CA ILE A 259 -4.72 2.31 4.43
C ILE A 259 -4.69 3.46 3.42
N ILE A 260 -4.68 4.70 3.86
CA ILE A 260 -4.58 5.88 2.99
C ILE A 260 -3.13 6.10 2.55
N VAL A 261 -2.15 5.86 3.42
CA VAL A 261 -0.71 5.84 3.08
C VAL A 261 -0.42 4.69 2.11
N ASP A 262 -1.02 3.55 2.31
CA ASP A 262 -0.84 2.36 1.46
C ASP A 262 -1.35 2.56 0.04
N THR A 263 -2.26 3.51 -0.19
CA THR A 263 -2.94 3.73 -1.47
C THR A 263 -2.56 5.07 -2.13
N TYR A 264 -3.40 6.08 -2.06
CA TYR A 264 -3.25 7.29 -2.88
C TYR A 264 -3.13 8.58 -2.06
N GLY A 265 -2.86 8.49 -0.74
CA GLY A 265 -2.64 9.65 0.12
C GLY A 265 -3.83 10.60 0.23
N GLY A 266 -5.05 10.10 0.05
CA GLY A 266 -6.29 10.87 0.11
C GLY A 266 -6.73 11.48 -1.24
N MET A 267 -5.98 11.28 -2.34
CA MET A 267 -6.37 11.81 -3.66
C MET A 267 -7.55 11.03 -4.26
N ALA A 268 -7.70 9.76 -3.92
CA ALA A 268 -8.79 8.89 -4.35
C ALA A 268 -9.69 8.50 -3.18
N ARG A 269 -10.89 8.03 -3.51
CA ARG A 269 -11.77 7.36 -2.55
C ARG A 269 -11.15 6.06 -2.06
N HIS A 270 -11.64 5.52 -0.96
CA HIS A 270 -11.17 4.26 -0.39
C HIS A 270 -12.36 3.42 0.09
N GLY A 271 -12.32 2.11 -0.13
CA GLY A 271 -13.40 1.20 0.29
C GLY A 271 -13.34 0.78 1.76
N GLY A 272 -12.24 1.09 2.46
CA GLY A 272 -12.04 0.79 3.88
C GLY A 272 -11.27 -0.51 4.16
N GLY A 273 -11.10 -1.40 3.16
CA GLY A 273 -10.38 -2.67 3.33
C GLY A 273 -8.86 -2.48 3.50
N ALA A 274 -8.28 -3.14 4.49
CA ALA A 274 -6.83 -3.24 4.65
C ALA A 274 -6.26 -4.37 3.78
N PHE A 275 -4.97 -4.29 3.43
CA PHE A 275 -4.30 -5.24 2.54
C PHE A 275 -3.44 -6.25 3.29
N SER A 276 -2.53 -5.77 4.15
CA SER A 276 -1.51 -6.60 4.80
C SER A 276 -2.12 -7.74 5.60
N GLY A 277 -1.47 -8.91 5.55
CA GLY A 277 -1.90 -10.13 6.21
C GLY A 277 -3.01 -10.91 5.50
N LYS A 278 -3.56 -10.41 4.40
CA LYS A 278 -4.62 -11.04 3.62
C LYS A 278 -4.06 -11.72 2.37
N ASP A 279 -4.37 -13.01 2.16
CA ASP A 279 -4.10 -13.70 0.90
C ASP A 279 -4.97 -13.16 -0.25
N PRO A 280 -4.62 -13.42 -1.54
CA PRO A 280 -5.31 -12.80 -2.67
C PRO A 280 -6.76 -13.30 -2.92
N SER A 281 -7.27 -14.27 -2.17
CA SER A 281 -8.71 -14.60 -2.20
C SER A 281 -9.56 -13.50 -1.57
N LYS A 282 -8.97 -12.64 -0.75
CA LYS A 282 -9.62 -11.46 -0.15
C LYS A 282 -9.61 -10.33 -1.18
N VAL A 283 -10.81 -10.02 -1.70
CA VAL A 283 -10.99 -8.99 -2.74
C VAL A 283 -10.58 -7.59 -2.27
N ASP A 284 -10.59 -7.32 -0.96
CA ASP A 284 -10.03 -6.08 -0.40
C ASP A 284 -8.63 -5.80 -0.94
N ARG A 285 -7.80 -6.82 -1.08
CA ARG A 285 -6.44 -6.72 -1.59
C ARG A 285 -6.38 -6.94 -3.10
N SER A 286 -6.81 -8.07 -3.60
CA SER A 286 -6.67 -8.45 -5.00
C SER A 286 -7.43 -7.53 -5.95
N ALA A 287 -8.66 -7.15 -5.61
CA ALA A 287 -9.45 -6.26 -6.44
C ALA A 287 -8.95 -4.79 -6.36
N ALA A 288 -8.43 -4.33 -5.22
CA ALA A 288 -7.78 -3.02 -5.15
C ALA A 288 -6.55 -2.96 -6.07
N TYR A 289 -5.75 -4.03 -6.13
CA TYR A 289 -4.63 -4.14 -7.07
C TYR A 289 -5.10 -4.18 -8.52
N ALA A 290 -6.18 -4.92 -8.82
CA ALA A 290 -6.78 -4.91 -10.15
C ALA A 290 -7.31 -3.53 -10.54
N MET A 291 -7.94 -2.80 -9.62
CA MET A 291 -8.43 -1.44 -9.90
C MET A 291 -7.29 -0.46 -10.15
N ARG A 292 -6.15 -0.59 -9.44
CA ARG A 292 -4.93 0.16 -9.79
C ARG A 292 -4.46 -0.16 -11.19
N TRP A 293 -4.40 -1.44 -11.57
CA TRP A 293 -4.02 -1.88 -12.92
C TRP A 293 -4.94 -1.30 -13.99
N VAL A 294 -6.27 -1.35 -13.77
CA VAL A 294 -7.27 -0.77 -14.68
C VAL A 294 -7.06 0.75 -14.82
N ALA A 295 -7.05 1.49 -13.72
CA ALA A 295 -6.92 2.96 -13.73
C ALA A 295 -5.62 3.40 -14.41
N LYS A 296 -4.51 2.70 -14.10
CA LYS A 296 -3.19 3.00 -14.70
C LYS A 296 -3.19 2.79 -16.21
N ASN A 297 -3.81 1.71 -16.69
CA ASN A 297 -3.91 1.46 -18.14
C ASN A 297 -4.83 2.45 -18.87
N VAL A 298 -5.92 2.89 -18.24
CA VAL A 298 -6.81 3.94 -18.81
C VAL A 298 -6.03 5.25 -19.02
N VAL A 299 -5.27 5.68 -18.01
CA VAL A 299 -4.45 6.91 -18.13
C VAL A 299 -3.30 6.72 -19.11
N ALA A 300 -2.60 5.59 -19.06
CA ALA A 300 -1.51 5.28 -19.98
C ALA A 300 -1.98 5.16 -21.44
N ALA A 301 -3.24 4.74 -21.67
CA ALA A 301 -3.85 4.70 -23.00
C ALA A 301 -4.23 6.09 -23.55
N GLY A 302 -4.09 7.16 -22.75
CA GLY A 302 -4.46 8.51 -23.11
C GLY A 302 -5.97 8.76 -23.13
N LEU A 303 -6.77 7.88 -22.54
CA LEU A 303 -8.25 7.99 -22.51
C LEU A 303 -8.73 9.02 -21.48
N ALA A 304 -7.95 9.28 -20.45
CA ALA A 304 -8.15 10.35 -19.48
C ALA A 304 -6.81 10.72 -18.83
N ARG A 305 -6.68 11.93 -18.28
CA ARG A 305 -5.50 12.32 -17.49
C ARG A 305 -5.61 11.88 -16.02
N ARG A 306 -6.83 11.67 -15.55
CA ARG A 306 -7.16 11.18 -14.20
C ARG A 306 -8.25 10.12 -14.34
N CYS A 307 -8.07 9.01 -13.66
CA CYS A 307 -9.06 7.94 -13.66
C CYS A 307 -9.16 7.33 -12.26
N GLU A 308 -10.39 7.29 -11.74
CA GLU A 308 -10.77 6.52 -10.58
C GLU A 308 -11.74 5.42 -11.01
N VAL A 309 -11.52 4.21 -10.55
CA VAL A 309 -12.38 3.06 -10.84
C VAL A 309 -12.84 2.44 -9.53
N GLN A 310 -14.14 2.17 -9.40
CA GLN A 310 -14.71 1.40 -8.31
C GLN A 310 -15.20 0.05 -8.83
N VAL A 311 -14.92 -1.01 -8.10
CA VAL A 311 -15.56 -2.32 -8.27
C VAL A 311 -16.22 -2.74 -6.96
N ALA A 312 -17.34 -3.46 -7.05
CA ALA A 312 -18.05 -3.98 -5.89
C ALA A 312 -18.35 -5.47 -6.06
N TYR A 313 -18.25 -6.21 -4.94
CA TYR A 313 -18.54 -7.64 -4.88
C TYR A 313 -19.58 -7.95 -3.80
N ALA A 314 -20.32 -9.04 -4.01
CA ALA A 314 -21.08 -9.72 -2.97
C ALA A 314 -20.35 -11.00 -2.56
N ILE A 315 -20.40 -11.33 -1.27
CA ILE A 315 -19.76 -12.54 -0.74
C ILE A 315 -20.24 -13.79 -1.51
N GLY A 316 -19.32 -14.67 -1.86
CA GLY A 316 -19.61 -15.93 -2.56
C GLY A 316 -20.02 -15.77 -4.02
N LYS A 317 -19.93 -14.58 -4.63
CA LYS A 317 -20.15 -14.36 -6.06
C LYS A 317 -18.84 -14.15 -6.80
N ALA A 318 -18.72 -14.76 -7.99
CA ALA A 318 -17.57 -14.57 -8.87
C ALA A 318 -17.69 -13.26 -9.66
N GLN A 319 -18.87 -12.94 -10.19
CA GLN A 319 -19.06 -11.72 -10.96
C GLN A 319 -19.17 -10.50 -10.05
N PRO A 320 -18.47 -9.38 -10.36
CA PRO A 320 -18.70 -8.13 -9.66
C PRO A 320 -20.15 -7.67 -9.81
N VAL A 321 -20.68 -7.04 -8.75
CA VAL A 321 -22.06 -6.52 -8.74
C VAL A 321 -22.14 -5.07 -9.26
N GLY A 322 -21.00 -4.41 -9.43
CA GLY A 322 -20.93 -3.05 -9.97
C GLY A 322 -19.53 -2.64 -10.39
N LEU A 323 -19.47 -1.82 -11.44
CA LEU A 323 -18.26 -1.12 -11.89
C LEU A 323 -18.63 0.34 -12.16
N PHE A 324 -17.82 1.27 -11.66
CA PHE A 324 -17.99 2.70 -11.88
C PHE A 324 -16.65 3.31 -12.30
N VAL A 325 -16.67 4.20 -13.29
CA VAL A 325 -15.50 4.93 -13.78
C VAL A 325 -15.73 6.42 -13.66
N GLU A 326 -14.78 7.13 -13.09
CA GLU A 326 -14.78 8.60 -12.95
C GLU A 326 -13.47 9.16 -13.53
N THR A 327 -13.57 10.15 -14.39
CA THR A 327 -12.44 10.79 -15.07
C THR A 327 -12.23 12.25 -14.71
N PHE A 328 -13.10 12.79 -13.85
CA PHE A 328 -13.03 14.16 -13.34
C PHE A 328 -13.04 15.23 -14.44
N GLY A 329 -13.71 14.95 -15.57
CA GLY A 329 -13.76 15.86 -16.72
C GLY A 329 -12.44 15.94 -17.51
N THR A 330 -11.58 14.93 -17.41
CA THR A 330 -10.28 14.88 -18.10
C THR A 330 -10.24 13.84 -19.22
N GLU A 331 -11.36 13.23 -19.52
CA GLU A 331 -11.54 12.24 -20.59
C GLU A 331 -11.32 12.81 -21.98
N THR A 332 -10.84 11.96 -22.88
CA THR A 332 -10.68 12.28 -24.32
C THR A 332 -11.81 11.70 -25.18
N VAL A 333 -12.59 10.79 -24.63
CA VAL A 333 -13.76 10.13 -25.21
C VAL A 333 -14.85 10.00 -24.15
N PRO A 334 -16.14 9.80 -24.49
CA PRO A 334 -17.19 9.66 -23.48
C PRO A 334 -16.87 8.61 -22.42
N VAL A 335 -17.12 8.92 -21.14
CA VAL A 335 -16.84 8.03 -20.00
C VAL A 335 -17.53 6.66 -20.17
N SER A 336 -18.72 6.62 -20.76
CA SER A 336 -19.42 5.37 -21.07
C SER A 336 -18.65 4.44 -22.00
N GLN A 337 -17.94 4.99 -22.99
CA GLN A 337 -17.05 4.20 -23.88
C GLN A 337 -15.83 3.69 -23.11
N ILE A 338 -15.24 4.50 -22.22
CA ILE A 338 -14.14 4.06 -21.36
C ILE A 338 -14.59 2.90 -20.47
N GLN A 339 -15.76 3.01 -19.86
CA GLN A 339 -16.30 1.95 -19.00
C GLN A 339 -16.58 0.66 -19.78
N GLU A 340 -17.14 0.76 -21.00
CA GLU A 340 -17.36 -0.41 -21.87
C GLU A 340 -16.03 -1.05 -22.31
N ALA A 341 -15.03 -0.25 -22.65
CA ALA A 341 -13.69 -0.72 -22.98
C ALA A 341 -13.03 -1.44 -21.82
N VAL A 342 -13.17 -0.92 -20.58
CA VAL A 342 -12.69 -1.58 -19.36
C VAL A 342 -13.36 -2.93 -19.16
N MET A 343 -14.70 -2.99 -19.24
CA MET A 343 -15.46 -4.24 -19.09
C MET A 343 -15.12 -5.30 -20.15
N THR A 344 -14.72 -4.86 -21.34
CA THR A 344 -14.32 -5.76 -22.45
C THR A 344 -12.88 -6.26 -22.28
N THR A 345 -12.01 -5.43 -21.71
CA THR A 345 -10.56 -5.67 -21.67
C THR A 345 -10.12 -6.43 -20.41
N PHE A 346 -10.81 -6.26 -19.30
CA PHE A 346 -10.43 -6.81 -18.00
C PHE A 346 -11.48 -7.79 -17.48
N ASP A 347 -11.05 -8.99 -17.13
CA ASP A 347 -11.87 -9.93 -16.37
C ASP A 347 -11.69 -9.66 -14.89
N LEU A 348 -12.74 -9.14 -14.25
CA LEU A 348 -12.70 -8.71 -12.84
C LEU A 348 -13.22 -9.78 -11.88
N ARG A 349 -13.38 -11.03 -12.30
CA ARG A 349 -13.65 -12.16 -11.40
C ARG A 349 -12.43 -12.41 -10.51
N PRO A 350 -12.60 -12.76 -9.21
CA PRO A 350 -11.48 -12.99 -8.29
C PRO A 350 -10.41 -13.95 -8.83
N ALA A 351 -10.81 -15.09 -9.41
CA ALA A 351 -9.89 -16.07 -9.98
C ALA A 351 -9.11 -15.49 -11.18
N ALA A 352 -9.76 -14.69 -12.02
CA ALA A 352 -9.13 -14.05 -13.17
C ALA A 352 -8.10 -13.00 -12.71
N ILE A 353 -8.44 -12.18 -11.72
CA ILE A 353 -7.52 -11.20 -11.14
C ILE A 353 -6.27 -11.88 -10.58
N ILE A 354 -6.44 -12.95 -9.81
CA ILE A 354 -5.33 -13.71 -9.22
C ILE A 354 -4.42 -14.27 -10.31
N ARG A 355 -4.99 -14.83 -11.38
CA ARG A 355 -4.24 -15.34 -12.54
C ARG A 355 -3.51 -14.23 -13.28
N ASP A 356 -4.21 -13.16 -13.65
CA ASP A 356 -3.68 -12.12 -14.56
C ASP A 356 -2.60 -11.26 -13.88
N LEU A 357 -2.70 -11.08 -12.58
CA LEU A 357 -1.71 -10.36 -11.76
C LEU A 357 -0.70 -11.30 -11.09
N ASP A 358 -0.83 -12.63 -11.28
CA ASP A 358 0.08 -13.66 -10.72
C ASP A 358 0.29 -13.48 -9.20
N LEU A 359 -0.83 -13.45 -8.45
CA LEU A 359 -0.84 -13.09 -7.03
C LEU A 359 -0.52 -14.25 -6.07
N LEU A 360 -0.37 -15.50 -6.53
CA LEU A 360 -0.07 -16.65 -5.67
C LEU A 360 1.44 -16.79 -5.38
N ARG A 361 2.17 -15.69 -5.32
CA ARG A 361 3.61 -15.63 -5.05
C ARG A 361 3.89 -14.95 -3.72
N PRO A 362 5.02 -15.26 -3.05
CA PRO A 362 5.44 -14.59 -1.82
C PRO A 362 6.05 -13.21 -2.14
N ILE A 363 5.21 -12.22 -2.38
CA ILE A 363 5.59 -10.86 -2.82
C ILE A 363 5.08 -9.77 -1.87
N TYR A 364 4.34 -10.14 -0.84
CA TYR A 364 3.52 -9.23 -0.06
C TYR A 364 4.31 -8.43 0.98
N LYS A 365 5.34 -9.01 1.60
CA LYS A 365 6.23 -8.27 2.51
C LYS A 365 6.86 -7.05 1.84
N LEU A 366 7.11 -7.10 0.53
CA LEU A 366 7.63 -5.97 -0.24
C LEU A 366 6.66 -4.77 -0.30
N THR A 367 5.36 -5.01 -0.11
CA THR A 367 4.34 -3.94 -0.16
C THR A 367 4.16 -3.22 1.17
N SER A 368 4.65 -3.79 2.27
CA SER A 368 4.31 -3.36 3.64
C SER A 368 4.81 -1.96 4.02
N ALA A 369 5.67 -1.32 3.23
CA ALA A 369 6.13 0.05 3.44
C ALA A 369 6.25 0.80 2.11
N TYR A 370 6.14 2.13 2.16
CA TYR A 370 6.31 3.06 1.03
C TYR A 370 5.24 2.92 -0.07
N GLY A 371 4.02 2.50 0.31
CA GLY A 371 2.87 2.35 -0.56
C GLY A 371 2.83 1.05 -1.37
N HIS A 372 1.62 0.58 -1.66
CA HIS A 372 1.38 -0.59 -2.51
C HIS A 372 1.42 -0.24 -4.00
N PHE A 373 1.23 1.04 -4.33
CA PHE A 373 1.13 1.54 -5.71
C PHE A 373 2.24 2.53 -6.05
N GLY A 374 2.52 2.66 -7.36
CA GLY A 374 3.51 3.60 -7.89
C GLY A 374 4.95 3.11 -7.81
N ARG A 375 5.20 1.83 -7.56
CA ARG A 375 6.54 1.22 -7.60
C ARG A 375 6.60 0.17 -8.71
N GLU A 376 7.30 0.46 -9.79
CA GLU A 376 7.39 -0.40 -10.97
C GLU A 376 8.40 -1.54 -10.77
N LEU A 377 8.18 -2.35 -9.72
CA LEU A 377 8.97 -3.55 -9.44
C LEU A 377 8.45 -4.73 -10.29
N PRO A 378 9.33 -5.65 -10.72
CA PRO A 378 8.90 -6.84 -11.48
C PRO A 378 7.85 -7.70 -10.77
N GLN A 379 7.83 -7.67 -9.43
CA GLN A 379 6.87 -8.39 -8.61
C GLN A 379 5.47 -7.75 -8.63
N PHE A 380 5.37 -6.45 -8.91
CA PHE A 380 4.13 -5.67 -8.80
C PHE A 380 3.40 -5.62 -10.14
N ALA A 381 2.78 -6.74 -10.51
CA ALA A 381 2.10 -6.91 -11.79
C ALA A 381 0.96 -5.90 -12.02
N TRP A 382 0.38 -5.32 -10.98
CA TRP A 382 -0.65 -4.29 -11.05
C TRP A 382 -0.12 -2.91 -11.51
N GLU A 383 1.19 -2.74 -11.61
CA GLU A 383 1.80 -1.54 -12.19
C GLU A 383 2.08 -1.65 -13.70
N ARG A 384 1.80 -2.80 -14.33
CA ARG A 384 1.98 -2.98 -15.78
C ARG A 384 0.98 -2.15 -16.58
N THR A 385 1.43 -1.65 -17.74
CA THR A 385 0.60 -0.94 -18.75
C THR A 385 0.37 -1.81 -19.99
N ASP A 386 0.20 -3.10 -19.79
CA ASP A 386 0.12 -4.15 -20.81
C ASP A 386 -1.26 -4.25 -21.50
N ARG A 387 -2.23 -3.47 -21.08
CA ARG A 387 -3.59 -3.41 -21.67
C ARG A 387 -3.88 -2.16 -22.50
N VAL A 388 -2.91 -1.28 -22.66
CA VAL A 388 -3.06 0.00 -23.39
C VAL A 388 -3.61 -0.22 -24.80
N SER A 389 -2.96 -1.08 -25.60
CA SER A 389 -3.40 -1.33 -26.98
C SER A 389 -4.79 -1.98 -27.05
N ALA A 390 -5.13 -2.85 -26.09
CA ALA A 390 -6.46 -3.48 -26.03
C ALA A 390 -7.54 -2.43 -25.73
N LEU A 391 -7.31 -1.56 -24.74
CA LEU A 391 -8.23 -0.46 -24.43
C LEU A 391 -8.44 0.48 -25.61
N GLN A 392 -7.36 0.90 -26.28
CA GLN A 392 -7.45 1.76 -27.47
C GLN A 392 -8.23 1.10 -28.60
N SER A 393 -8.08 -0.22 -28.80
CA SER A 393 -8.82 -0.99 -29.81
C SER A 393 -10.29 -1.18 -29.47
N ALA A 394 -10.65 -1.16 -28.19
CA ALA A 394 -12.02 -1.30 -27.71
C ALA A 394 -12.83 0.01 -27.79
N ILE A 395 -12.17 1.17 -27.93
CA ILE A 395 -12.82 2.47 -28.17
C ILE A 395 -13.27 2.52 -29.63
N LYS A 396 -14.57 2.66 -29.84
CA LYS A 396 -15.21 2.71 -31.16
C LYS A 396 -15.55 4.13 -31.58
#